data_032309c5f3cfb6b830a09e44b12de03b
#
_entry.id   032309c5f3cfb6b830a09e44b12de03b
#
_cell.length_a   1.000
_cell.length_b   1.000
_cell.length_c   1.000
_cell.angle_alpha   90.00
_cell.angle_beta   90.00
_cell.angle_gamma   90.00
#
_symmetry.space_group_name_H-M   'P 1'
#
loop_
_entity.id
_entity.type
_entity.pdbx_description
1 polymer ?
#
loop_
_entity_poly.entity_id
_entity_poly.type
_entity_poly.pdbx_seq_one_letter_code
_entity_poly.pdbx_strand_id
1 'polypeptide(L)'
;MSWKKNLTITTILAGTTAIGIHLINKAIYVSATLDNLLSHTPENYYDWKFGKIFYRKAGNGKPILLIHDLSSYSSSYEWSYMIDELSKTRTVYALDLLGCGRSDKPALTYTNFLYVQMITDFIKNVIKSKTDVIVTGESSSFILGSCQNDHDIINRIIMINPSDIQTSAYIPNSKTKILTKLIQLPLVGTLLYNILTQRKTIENLFCTEYFYDKNNISERDTKVYYEAAHIGNAESKNLFASISGRYLTSNIKLYLENLNNSIFIITGSKEKYLETASKYKEILPSIEITSVDKTSYLPQLEDPSGILEQINIYLDDLTEE
;
A
#
# COMPACT_ATOMS: atom_id res chain seq x y z
N MET A 1 45.13 0.94 -34.79
CA MET A 1 43.87 1.17 -35.54
C MET A 1 42.65 0.37 -34.97
N SER A 2 42.87 -0.69 -34.19
CA SER A 2 41.78 -1.54 -33.67
C SER A 2 40.99 -0.95 -32.47
N TRP A 3 41.65 -0.24 -31.54
CA TRP A 3 41.01 0.23 -30.30
C TRP A 3 39.94 1.29 -30.55
N LYS A 4 40.17 2.28 -31.39
CA LYS A 4 39.16 3.31 -31.75
C LYS A 4 37.94 2.68 -32.42
N LYS A 5 38.15 1.69 -33.32
CA LYS A 5 37.07 0.97 -34.00
C LYS A 5 36.24 0.15 -32.99
N ASN A 6 36.88 -0.54 -32.03
CA ASN A 6 36.21 -1.30 -30.99
C ASN A 6 35.42 -0.37 -30.06
N LEU A 7 35.97 0.80 -29.65
CA LEU A 7 35.27 1.79 -28.86
C LEU A 7 34.02 2.32 -29.57
N THR A 8 34.13 2.64 -30.87
CA THR A 8 32.98 3.10 -31.65
C THR A 8 31.88 2.04 -31.75
N ILE A 9 32.23 0.78 -32.02
CA ILE A 9 31.28 -0.33 -32.09
C ILE A 9 30.61 -0.53 -30.72
N THR A 10 31.36 -0.53 -29.63
CA THR A 10 30.82 -0.67 -28.27
C THR A 10 29.86 0.48 -27.94
N THR A 11 30.18 1.72 -28.29
CA THR A 11 29.32 2.88 -28.07
C THR A 11 28.03 2.80 -28.88
N ILE A 12 28.08 2.38 -30.13
CA ILE A 12 26.89 2.18 -30.97
C ILE A 12 26.02 1.07 -30.38
N LEU A 13 26.62 -0.05 -30.01
CA LEU A 13 25.89 -1.18 -29.42
C LEU A 13 25.21 -0.79 -28.13
N ALA A 14 25.92 -0.09 -27.25
CA ALA A 14 25.33 0.42 -25.97
C ALA A 14 24.19 1.41 -26.23
N GLY A 15 24.35 2.31 -27.22
CA GLY A 15 23.31 3.27 -27.57
C GLY A 15 22.07 2.60 -28.15
N THR A 16 22.20 1.63 -29.04
CA THR A 16 21.06 0.88 -29.60
C THR A 16 20.35 0.05 -28.55
N THR A 17 21.09 -0.58 -27.65
CA THR A 17 20.51 -1.33 -26.52
C THR A 17 19.73 -0.41 -25.59
N ALA A 18 20.24 0.76 -25.24
CA ALA A 18 19.56 1.74 -24.41
C ALA A 18 18.25 2.23 -25.05
N ILE A 19 18.27 2.51 -26.36
CA ILE A 19 17.05 2.88 -27.08
C ILE A 19 16.04 1.74 -27.08
N GLY A 20 16.47 0.51 -27.33
CA GLY A 20 15.60 -0.68 -27.27
C GLY A 20 14.92 -0.84 -25.91
N ILE A 21 15.69 -0.75 -24.81
CA ILE A 21 15.15 -0.82 -23.44
C ILE A 21 14.16 0.32 -23.18
N HIS A 22 14.47 1.54 -23.61
CA HIS A 22 13.57 2.68 -23.47
C HIS A 22 12.23 2.46 -24.18
N LEU A 23 12.26 1.96 -25.42
CA LEU A 23 11.04 1.67 -26.18
C LEU A 23 10.20 0.56 -25.53
N ILE A 24 10.84 -0.49 -25.02
CA ILE A 24 10.16 -1.57 -24.28
C ILE A 24 9.48 -1.00 -23.02
N ASN A 25 10.20 -0.25 -22.19
CA ASN A 25 9.64 0.36 -20.99
C ASN A 25 8.45 1.27 -21.32
N LYS A 26 8.56 2.08 -22.39
CA LYS A 26 7.46 2.94 -22.83
C LYS A 26 6.24 2.14 -23.32
N ALA A 27 6.46 1.06 -24.07
CA ALA A 27 5.38 0.19 -24.55
C ALA A 27 4.64 -0.48 -23.38
N ILE A 28 5.37 -0.94 -22.36
CA ILE A 28 4.78 -1.53 -21.16
C ILE A 28 3.92 -0.49 -20.44
N TYR A 29 4.44 0.72 -20.22
CA TYR A 29 3.70 1.81 -19.58
C TYR A 29 2.40 2.11 -20.35
N VAL A 30 2.48 2.35 -21.66
CA VAL A 30 1.30 2.66 -22.49
C VAL A 30 0.27 1.53 -22.44
N SER A 31 0.72 0.28 -22.54
CA SER A 31 -0.17 -0.88 -22.48
C SER A 31 -0.84 -1.03 -21.12
N ALA A 32 -0.12 -0.76 -20.02
CA ALA A 32 -0.62 -0.92 -18.67
C ALA A 32 -1.64 0.16 -18.29
N THR A 33 -1.52 1.37 -18.86
CA THR A 33 -2.36 2.53 -18.51
C THR A 33 -3.42 2.89 -19.56
N LEU A 34 -3.57 2.04 -20.58
CA LEU A 34 -4.47 2.31 -21.72
C LEU A 34 -5.93 2.42 -21.29
N ASP A 35 -6.38 1.54 -20.39
CA ASP A 35 -7.77 1.44 -19.95
C ASP A 35 -8.15 2.52 -18.92
N ASN A 36 -7.17 3.23 -18.34
CA ASN A 36 -7.35 4.29 -17.35
C ASN A 36 -8.36 3.93 -16.23
N LEU A 37 -8.22 2.74 -15.67
CA LEU A 37 -9.14 2.13 -14.71
C LEU A 37 -9.14 2.82 -13.34
N LEU A 38 -8.02 3.45 -12.99
CA LEU A 38 -7.85 4.23 -11.76
C LEU A 38 -8.45 5.63 -11.83
N SER A 39 -8.94 6.07 -13.02
CA SER A 39 -9.57 7.39 -13.13
C SER A 39 -10.77 7.51 -12.17
N HIS A 40 -10.89 8.66 -11.52
CA HIS A 40 -11.98 8.95 -10.59
C HIS A 40 -12.32 10.45 -10.64
N THR A 41 -13.60 10.75 -10.63
CA THR A 41 -14.09 12.14 -10.61
C THR A 41 -15.06 12.30 -9.44
N PRO A 42 -14.92 13.34 -8.58
CA PRO A 42 -13.87 14.37 -8.62
C PRO A 42 -12.50 13.86 -8.16
N GLU A 43 -11.44 14.43 -8.71
CA GLU A 43 -10.08 14.20 -8.22
C GLU A 43 -9.76 15.16 -7.07
N ASN A 44 -9.34 14.62 -5.93
CA ASN A 44 -8.88 15.43 -4.81
C ASN A 44 -7.40 15.15 -4.56
N TYR A 45 -6.64 16.21 -4.38
CA TYR A 45 -5.22 16.14 -4.06
C TYR A 45 -4.90 17.01 -2.84
N TYR A 46 -4.07 16.47 -1.97
CA TYR A 46 -3.44 17.20 -0.88
C TYR A 46 -2.00 17.51 -1.28
N ASP A 47 -1.68 18.81 -1.38
CA ASP A 47 -0.32 19.25 -1.68
C ASP A 47 0.55 19.07 -0.43
N TRP A 48 1.28 17.96 -0.38
CA TRP A 48 2.19 17.64 0.70
C TRP A 48 3.63 17.96 0.29
N LYS A 49 4.52 18.15 1.28
CA LYS A 49 5.91 18.62 1.06
C LYS A 49 6.75 17.82 0.08
N PHE A 50 6.43 16.53 -0.14
CA PHE A 50 7.16 15.65 -1.05
C PHE A 50 6.37 15.25 -2.30
N GLY A 51 5.19 15.78 -2.49
CA GLY A 51 4.36 15.53 -3.67
C GLY A 51 2.87 15.55 -3.36
N LYS A 52 2.07 15.48 -4.40
CA LYS A 52 0.61 15.46 -4.29
C LYS A 52 0.12 14.10 -3.86
N ILE A 53 -0.73 14.08 -2.85
CA ILE A 53 -1.38 12.87 -2.33
C ILE A 53 -2.81 12.84 -2.85
N PHE A 54 -3.10 11.85 -3.67
CA PHE A 54 -4.47 11.63 -4.15
C PHE A 54 -5.32 11.02 -3.02
N TYR A 55 -6.58 11.46 -2.94
CA TYR A 55 -7.56 10.84 -2.06
C TYR A 55 -8.98 10.91 -2.62
N ARG A 56 -9.78 9.91 -2.29
CA ARG A 56 -11.24 9.91 -2.50
C ARG A 56 -11.90 10.41 -1.23
N LYS A 57 -12.93 11.25 -1.38
CA LYS A 57 -13.80 11.69 -0.27
C LYS A 57 -15.24 11.40 -0.63
N ALA A 58 -15.98 10.73 0.26
CA ALA A 58 -17.39 10.42 0.04
C ALA A 58 -18.15 10.48 1.37
N GLY A 59 -19.47 10.75 1.28
CA GLY A 59 -20.38 10.74 2.42
C GLY A 59 -20.26 11.94 3.36
N ASN A 60 -21.00 11.85 4.47
CA ASN A 60 -21.07 12.85 5.52
C ASN A 60 -21.23 12.17 6.89
N GLY A 61 -20.66 12.73 7.95
CA GLY A 61 -20.68 12.18 9.31
C GLY A 61 -19.30 12.12 9.94
N LYS A 62 -19.12 11.26 10.96
CA LYS A 62 -17.81 11.08 11.62
C LYS A 62 -16.78 10.60 10.60
N PRO A 63 -15.56 11.18 10.60
CA PRO A 63 -14.54 10.82 9.62
C PRO A 63 -14.01 9.41 9.84
N ILE A 64 -13.73 8.72 8.74
CA ILE A 64 -13.01 7.47 8.69
C ILE A 64 -11.96 7.50 7.58
N LEU A 65 -10.74 7.10 7.90
CA LEU A 65 -9.61 7.08 7.01
C LEU A 65 -9.28 5.65 6.61
N LEU A 66 -9.28 5.36 5.30
CA LEU A 66 -8.97 4.07 4.72
C LEU A 66 -7.58 4.11 4.09
N ILE A 67 -6.70 3.21 4.52
CA ILE A 67 -5.31 3.12 4.05
C ILE A 67 -5.04 1.72 3.53
N HIS A 68 -4.73 1.65 2.23
CA HIS A 68 -4.41 0.40 1.53
C HIS A 68 -3.06 -0.21 1.96
N ASP A 69 -2.84 -1.47 1.64
CA ASP A 69 -1.56 -2.14 1.86
C ASP A 69 -0.40 -1.44 1.11
N LEU A 70 0.81 -1.59 1.63
CA LEU A 70 1.99 -0.97 1.05
C LEU A 70 2.63 -1.84 -0.02
N SER A 71 2.33 -1.54 -1.26
CA SER A 71 3.08 -2.06 -2.42
C SER A 71 3.08 -1.05 -3.55
N SER A 72 3.98 -1.20 -4.52
CA SER A 72 4.03 -0.33 -5.70
C SER A 72 2.84 -0.51 -6.66
N TYR A 73 2.01 -1.51 -6.43
CA TYR A 73 0.80 -1.83 -7.20
C TYR A 73 -0.50 -1.66 -6.42
N SER A 74 -0.43 -1.27 -5.14
CA SER A 74 -1.63 -0.97 -4.33
C SER A 74 -2.10 0.47 -4.53
N SER A 75 -3.37 0.71 -4.23
CA SER A 75 -4.01 2.02 -4.25
C SER A 75 -5.30 2.00 -3.43
N SER A 76 -5.96 3.15 -3.29
CA SER A 76 -7.29 3.26 -2.68
C SER A 76 -8.38 2.42 -3.36
N TYR A 77 -8.09 1.83 -4.54
CA TYR A 77 -8.95 0.84 -5.17
C TYR A 77 -9.25 -0.35 -4.26
N GLU A 78 -8.34 -0.70 -3.37
CA GLU A 78 -8.51 -1.75 -2.37
C GLU A 78 -9.81 -1.62 -1.55
N TRP A 79 -10.33 -0.39 -1.44
CA TRP A 79 -11.55 -0.04 -0.73
C TRP A 79 -12.77 0.19 -1.63
N SER A 80 -12.64 -0.05 -2.95
CA SER A 80 -13.65 0.34 -3.94
C SER A 80 -15.03 -0.28 -3.69
N TYR A 81 -15.08 -1.48 -3.13
CA TYR A 81 -16.34 -2.18 -2.83
C TYR A 81 -16.96 -1.80 -1.49
N MET A 82 -16.26 -0.99 -0.68
CA MET A 82 -16.71 -0.63 0.67
C MET A 82 -17.05 0.85 0.84
N ILE A 83 -16.47 1.72 0.01
CA ILE A 83 -16.59 3.18 0.16
C ILE A 83 -18.05 3.63 0.13
N ASP A 84 -18.84 3.11 -0.81
CA ASP A 84 -20.24 3.54 -0.98
C ASP A 84 -21.10 3.18 0.24
N GLU A 85 -20.87 2.00 0.84
CA GLU A 85 -21.61 1.58 2.03
C GLU A 85 -21.19 2.39 3.26
N LEU A 86 -19.90 2.52 3.52
CA LEU A 86 -19.37 3.31 4.63
C LEU A 86 -19.76 4.80 4.51
N SER A 87 -19.89 5.32 3.30
CA SER A 87 -20.24 6.72 3.05
C SER A 87 -21.70 7.07 3.39
N LYS A 88 -22.55 6.08 3.61
CA LYS A 88 -23.96 6.33 4.02
C LYS A 88 -24.05 6.97 5.40
N THR A 89 -23.11 6.65 6.30
CA THR A 89 -23.13 7.09 7.70
C THR A 89 -21.89 7.87 8.13
N ARG A 90 -20.81 7.86 7.30
CA ARG A 90 -19.50 8.42 7.63
C ARG A 90 -18.95 9.31 6.53
N THR A 91 -18.03 10.21 6.88
CA THR A 91 -17.19 10.89 5.89
C THR A 91 -15.96 10.01 5.65
N VAL A 92 -15.94 9.31 4.53
CA VAL A 92 -14.88 8.38 4.14
C VAL A 92 -13.77 9.13 3.42
N TYR A 93 -12.53 8.92 3.84
CA TYR A 93 -11.32 9.35 3.14
C TYR A 93 -10.50 8.11 2.78
N ALA A 94 -10.26 7.86 1.50
CA ALA A 94 -9.42 6.75 1.04
C ALA A 94 -8.21 7.31 0.28
N LEU A 95 -7.00 7.10 0.84
CA LEU A 95 -5.75 7.64 0.30
C LEU A 95 -5.12 6.70 -0.74
N ASP A 96 -4.45 7.29 -1.73
CA ASP A 96 -3.31 6.64 -2.37
C ASP A 96 -2.04 7.13 -1.63
N LEU A 97 -1.28 6.22 -1.01
CA LEU A 97 -0.04 6.57 -0.34
C LEU A 97 0.97 7.17 -1.32
N LEU A 98 1.86 8.05 -0.86
CA LEU A 98 2.94 8.59 -1.71
C LEU A 98 3.72 7.42 -2.34
N GLY A 99 3.94 7.47 -3.65
CA GLY A 99 4.55 6.35 -4.38
C GLY A 99 3.57 5.31 -4.91
N CYS A 100 2.28 5.35 -4.52
CA CYS A 100 1.23 4.41 -4.90
C CYS A 100 0.15 5.09 -5.76
N GLY A 101 -0.61 4.28 -6.49
CA GLY A 101 -1.78 4.71 -7.24
C GLY A 101 -1.57 6.01 -8.02
N ARG A 102 -2.43 7.01 -7.79
CA ARG A 102 -2.39 8.34 -8.42
C ARG A 102 -1.61 9.39 -7.66
N SER A 103 -1.10 9.07 -6.46
CA SER A 103 -0.18 9.96 -5.76
C SER A 103 1.15 10.08 -6.47
N ASP A 104 1.84 11.20 -6.27
CA ASP A 104 3.17 11.43 -6.82
C ASP A 104 4.16 10.35 -6.37
N LYS A 105 5.17 10.09 -7.20
CA LYS A 105 6.17 9.03 -7.02
C LYS A 105 7.60 9.59 -7.02
N PRO A 106 7.92 10.54 -6.12
CA PRO A 106 9.22 11.21 -6.14
C PRO A 106 10.39 10.24 -5.98
N ALA A 107 11.53 10.59 -6.59
CA ALA A 107 12.77 9.83 -6.48
C ALA A 107 13.45 10.06 -5.13
N LEU A 108 12.95 9.38 -4.09
CA LEU A 108 13.48 9.43 -2.73
C LEU A 108 13.54 8.04 -2.11
N THR A 109 14.15 7.93 -0.93
CA THR A 109 14.07 6.72 -0.13
C THR A 109 12.81 6.80 0.73
N TYR A 110 11.85 5.92 0.46
CA TYR A 110 10.63 5.81 1.25
C TYR A 110 10.96 5.10 2.57
N THR A 111 10.50 5.66 3.67
CA THR A 111 10.74 5.14 5.02
C THR A 111 9.43 5.08 5.82
N ASN A 112 9.38 4.26 6.85
CA ASN A 112 8.24 4.23 7.77
C ASN A 112 7.91 5.63 8.30
N PHE A 113 8.92 6.37 8.76
CA PHE A 113 8.76 7.71 9.30
C PHE A 113 8.17 8.71 8.28
N LEU A 114 8.49 8.57 6.99
CA LEU A 114 7.91 9.39 5.94
C LEU A 114 6.39 9.22 5.88
N TYR A 115 5.90 7.98 5.94
CA TYR A 115 4.45 7.72 5.92
C TYR A 115 3.76 8.10 7.22
N VAL A 116 4.42 7.91 8.38
CA VAL A 116 3.93 8.41 9.66
C VAL A 116 3.69 9.92 9.59
N GLN A 117 4.65 10.69 9.07
CA GLN A 117 4.47 12.14 8.89
C GLN A 117 3.37 12.48 7.89
N MET A 118 3.33 11.79 6.75
CA MET A 118 2.33 12.04 5.72
C MET A 118 0.91 11.83 6.24
N ILE A 119 0.67 10.72 6.94
CA ILE A 119 -0.65 10.41 7.51
C ILE A 119 -1.02 11.40 8.60
N THR A 120 -0.09 11.71 9.51
CA THR A 120 -0.30 12.72 10.55
C THR A 120 -0.65 14.08 9.95
N ASP A 121 0.10 14.54 8.94
CA ASP A 121 -0.15 15.80 8.26
C ASP A 121 -1.48 15.80 7.50
N PHE A 122 -1.85 14.67 6.88
CA PHE A 122 -3.13 14.52 6.20
C PHE A 122 -4.31 14.63 7.18
N ILE A 123 -4.25 13.93 8.30
CA ILE A 123 -5.31 14.01 9.32
C ILE A 123 -5.44 15.45 9.82
N LYS A 124 -4.34 16.11 10.15
CA LYS A 124 -4.34 17.47 10.70
C LYS A 124 -4.79 18.55 9.69
N ASN A 125 -4.42 18.40 8.43
CA ASN A 125 -4.63 19.48 7.44
C ASN A 125 -5.86 19.26 6.55
N VAL A 126 -6.26 18.00 6.30
CA VAL A 126 -7.37 17.65 5.41
C VAL A 126 -8.60 17.22 6.19
N ILE A 127 -8.46 16.24 7.10
CA ILE A 127 -9.60 15.75 7.91
C ILE A 127 -9.93 16.74 9.02
N LYS A 128 -8.93 17.29 9.70
CA LYS A 128 -9.02 18.34 10.73
C LYS A 128 -9.82 17.95 11.98
N SER A 129 -9.92 16.66 12.24
CA SER A 129 -10.60 16.12 13.43
C SER A 129 -10.05 14.73 13.74
N LYS A 130 -10.26 14.29 14.98
CA LYS A 130 -9.94 12.92 15.40
C LYS A 130 -10.72 11.94 14.53
N THR A 131 -10.06 10.91 13.98
CA THR A 131 -10.62 10.02 12.97
C THR A 131 -10.46 8.56 13.35
N ASP A 132 -11.44 7.72 12.98
CA ASP A 132 -11.25 6.28 12.96
C ASP A 132 -10.39 5.89 11.74
N VAL A 133 -9.60 4.83 11.84
CA VAL A 133 -8.72 4.38 10.76
C VAL A 133 -8.94 2.90 10.48
N ILE A 134 -9.08 2.56 9.20
CA ILE A 134 -9.00 1.17 8.72
C ILE A 134 -7.75 1.06 7.85
N VAL A 135 -6.93 0.06 8.13
CA VAL A 135 -5.64 -0.10 7.46
C VAL A 135 -5.35 -1.55 7.14
N THR A 136 -4.73 -1.81 5.99
CA THR A 136 -4.33 -3.17 5.57
C THR A 136 -2.82 -3.36 5.66
N GLY A 137 -2.42 -4.56 6.05
CA GLY A 137 -1.09 -5.13 5.87
C GLY A 137 0.05 -4.31 6.45
N GLU A 138 1.08 -4.08 5.64
CA GLU A 138 2.31 -3.36 6.03
C GLU A 138 2.05 -1.91 6.45
N SER A 139 0.97 -1.29 5.96
CA SER A 139 0.60 0.08 6.33
C SER A 139 0.15 0.21 7.78
N SER A 140 -0.18 -0.89 8.48
CA SER A 140 -0.51 -0.90 9.91
C SER A 140 0.58 -0.26 10.77
N SER A 141 1.84 -0.49 10.41
CA SER A 141 2.99 0.08 11.14
C SER A 141 3.02 1.61 11.10
N PHE A 142 2.51 2.23 10.04
CA PHE A 142 2.45 3.69 9.90
C PHE A 142 1.40 4.30 10.83
N ILE A 143 0.26 3.62 10.99
CA ILE A 143 -0.82 4.05 11.88
C ILE A 143 -0.35 3.98 13.33
N LEU A 144 0.27 2.88 13.73
CA LEU A 144 0.85 2.73 15.07
C LEU A 144 1.89 3.83 15.35
N GLY A 145 2.77 4.10 14.37
CA GLY A 145 3.73 5.19 14.46
C GLY A 145 3.09 6.57 14.52
N SER A 146 1.97 6.79 13.82
CA SER A 146 1.23 8.07 13.85
C SER A 146 0.59 8.31 15.23
N CYS A 147 0.06 7.28 15.86
CA CYS A 147 -0.44 7.35 17.23
C CYS A 147 0.66 7.68 18.25
N GLN A 148 1.88 7.15 18.07
CA GLN A 148 3.03 7.49 18.92
C GLN A 148 3.48 8.95 18.73
N ASN A 149 3.38 9.45 17.49
CA ASN A 149 3.77 10.82 17.16
C ASN A 149 2.75 11.84 17.67
N ASP A 150 1.45 11.48 17.69
CA ASP A 150 0.35 12.32 18.19
C ASP A 150 -0.82 11.43 18.60
N HIS A 151 -1.07 11.35 19.90
CA HIS A 151 -2.09 10.48 20.49
C HIS A 151 -3.53 10.93 20.23
N ASP A 152 -3.74 12.18 19.82
CA ASP A 152 -5.07 12.80 19.75
C ASP A 152 -5.70 12.76 18.36
N ILE A 153 -4.95 12.36 17.32
CA ILE A 153 -5.44 12.42 15.94
C ILE A 153 -6.21 11.19 15.49
N ILE A 154 -5.95 10.03 16.11
CA ILE A 154 -6.61 8.76 15.77
C ILE A 154 -7.45 8.31 16.97
N ASN A 155 -8.70 7.92 16.69
CA ASN A 155 -9.65 7.42 17.68
C ASN A 155 -9.52 5.90 17.79
N ARG A 156 -10.14 5.15 16.90
CA ARG A 156 -10.13 3.69 16.83
C ARG A 156 -9.33 3.21 15.63
N ILE A 157 -8.72 2.04 15.74
CA ILE A 157 -7.91 1.44 14.70
C ILE A 157 -8.48 0.06 14.36
N ILE A 158 -8.80 -0.14 13.10
CA ILE A 158 -9.15 -1.44 12.54
C ILE A 158 -8.01 -1.86 11.62
N MET A 159 -7.37 -2.99 11.90
CA MET A 159 -6.29 -3.53 11.08
C MET A 159 -6.77 -4.78 10.35
N ILE A 160 -6.61 -4.80 9.04
CA ILE A 160 -6.91 -5.98 8.23
C ILE A 160 -5.60 -6.67 7.89
N ASN A 161 -5.44 -7.92 8.34
CA ASN A 161 -4.22 -8.71 8.13
C ASN A 161 -2.94 -7.90 8.37
N PRO A 162 -2.69 -7.36 9.58
CA PRO A 162 -1.52 -6.52 9.84
C PRO A 162 -0.22 -7.26 9.56
N SER A 163 0.86 -6.50 9.34
CA SER A 163 2.19 -7.05 9.07
C SER A 163 2.73 -7.90 10.22
N ASP A 164 3.54 -8.91 9.89
CA ASP A 164 4.18 -9.75 10.91
C ASP A 164 5.21 -8.95 11.70
N ILE A 165 5.11 -9.02 13.03
CA ILE A 165 5.92 -8.23 13.95
C ILE A 165 7.42 -8.50 13.80
N GLN A 166 7.82 -9.75 13.53
CA GLN A 166 9.22 -10.13 13.43
C GLN A 166 9.85 -9.63 12.14
N THR A 167 9.14 -9.81 11.01
CA THR A 167 9.64 -9.35 9.70
C THR A 167 9.67 -7.83 9.60
N SER A 168 8.75 -7.15 10.27
CA SER A 168 8.72 -5.68 10.33
C SER A 168 9.89 -5.07 11.10
N ALA A 169 10.60 -5.84 11.93
CA ALA A 169 11.76 -5.38 12.67
C ALA A 169 13.09 -5.55 11.90
N TYR A 170 13.09 -6.12 10.69
CA TYR A 170 14.32 -6.31 9.92
C TYR A 170 14.88 -4.98 9.43
N ILE A 171 16.21 -4.85 9.48
CA ILE A 171 16.92 -3.65 9.04
C ILE A 171 17.61 -3.86 7.68
N PRO A 172 17.86 -2.77 6.91
CA PRO A 172 18.63 -2.84 5.68
C PRO A 172 20.03 -3.43 5.88
N ASN A 173 20.41 -4.40 5.04
CA ASN A 173 21.74 -4.98 5.01
C ASN A 173 22.45 -4.72 3.66
N SER A 174 23.72 -5.16 3.53
CA SER A 174 24.50 -4.89 2.31
C SER A 174 23.84 -5.45 1.04
N LYS A 175 23.19 -6.63 1.11
CA LYS A 175 22.51 -7.25 -0.04
C LYS A 175 21.28 -6.45 -0.45
N THR A 176 20.43 -6.04 0.51
CA THR A 176 19.23 -5.26 0.23
C THR A 176 19.57 -3.87 -0.31
N LYS A 177 20.65 -3.23 0.21
CA LYS A 177 21.16 -1.94 -0.31
C LYS A 177 21.66 -2.04 -1.75
N ILE A 178 22.32 -3.14 -2.12
CA ILE A 178 22.74 -3.38 -3.52
C ILE A 178 21.51 -3.56 -4.42
N LEU A 179 20.53 -4.36 -4.00
CA LEU A 179 19.27 -4.55 -4.74
C LEU A 179 18.55 -3.22 -4.98
N THR A 180 18.43 -2.38 -3.95
CA THR A 180 17.86 -1.03 -4.09
C THR A 180 18.56 -0.23 -5.18
N LYS A 181 19.90 -0.19 -5.17
CA LYS A 181 20.70 0.54 -6.17
C LYS A 181 20.48 0.00 -7.59
N LEU A 182 20.39 -1.33 -7.75
CA LEU A 182 20.13 -1.95 -9.05
C LEU A 182 18.74 -1.56 -9.61
N ILE A 183 17.71 -1.57 -8.77
CA ILE A 183 16.35 -1.16 -9.16
C ILE A 183 16.30 0.33 -9.50
N GLN A 184 17.08 1.16 -8.81
CA GLN A 184 17.13 2.61 -9.04
C GLN A 184 17.91 3.00 -10.32
N LEU A 185 18.68 2.10 -10.93
CA LEU A 185 19.38 2.41 -12.17
C LEU A 185 18.41 2.92 -13.25
N PRO A 186 18.80 3.95 -14.02
CA PRO A 186 18.01 4.39 -15.16
C PRO A 186 17.91 3.27 -16.21
N LEU A 187 16.83 3.24 -16.96
CA LEU A 187 16.50 2.28 -18.03
C LEU A 187 16.49 0.82 -17.57
N VAL A 188 17.64 0.27 -17.17
CA VAL A 188 17.79 -1.14 -16.75
C VAL A 188 17.01 -1.43 -15.46
N GLY A 189 17.08 -0.55 -14.47
CA GLY A 189 16.30 -0.71 -13.23
C GLY A 189 14.80 -0.59 -13.50
N THR A 190 14.36 0.26 -14.42
CA THR A 190 12.97 0.35 -14.83
C THR A 190 12.54 -0.93 -15.56
N LEU A 191 13.37 -1.48 -16.43
CA LEU A 191 13.09 -2.77 -17.10
C LEU A 191 12.98 -3.91 -16.08
N LEU A 192 13.90 -3.96 -15.11
CA LEU A 192 13.85 -4.95 -14.02
C LEU A 192 12.55 -4.83 -13.23
N TYR A 193 12.17 -3.61 -12.84
CA TYR A 193 10.90 -3.33 -12.17
C TYR A 193 9.71 -3.83 -12.99
N ASN A 194 9.63 -3.50 -14.27
CA ASN A 194 8.56 -3.91 -15.18
C ASN A 194 8.46 -5.44 -15.32
N ILE A 195 9.60 -6.15 -15.31
CA ILE A 195 9.61 -7.62 -15.33
C ILE A 195 9.06 -8.18 -14.02
N LEU A 196 9.44 -7.60 -12.88
CA LEU A 196 8.99 -8.05 -11.55
C LEU A 196 7.51 -7.73 -11.27
N THR A 197 6.97 -6.69 -11.90
CA THR A 197 5.58 -6.25 -11.76
C THR A 197 4.72 -6.55 -12.99
N GLN A 198 5.15 -7.50 -13.85
CA GLN A 198 4.38 -7.88 -15.03
C GLN A 198 3.00 -8.45 -14.65
N ARG A 199 2.05 -8.35 -15.57
CA ARG A 199 0.66 -8.78 -15.37
C ARG A 199 0.55 -10.19 -14.76
N LYS A 200 1.31 -11.16 -15.30
CA LYS A 200 1.30 -12.54 -14.77
C LYS A 200 1.77 -12.64 -13.32
N THR A 201 2.72 -11.81 -12.90
CA THR A 201 3.17 -11.77 -11.49
C THR A 201 2.04 -11.30 -10.58
N ILE A 202 1.31 -10.26 -10.98
CA ILE A 202 0.17 -9.73 -10.22
C ILE A 202 -0.97 -10.76 -10.19
N GLU A 203 -1.33 -11.35 -11.33
CA GLU A 203 -2.34 -12.42 -11.40
C GLU A 203 -1.97 -13.61 -10.49
N ASN A 204 -0.71 -14.04 -10.49
CA ASN A 204 -0.24 -15.08 -9.59
C ASN A 204 -0.38 -14.67 -8.11
N LEU A 205 -0.06 -13.43 -7.76
CA LEU A 205 -0.19 -12.91 -6.39
C LEU A 205 -1.64 -12.97 -5.92
N PHE A 206 -2.59 -12.58 -6.77
CA PHE A 206 -4.02 -12.73 -6.49
C PHE A 206 -4.39 -14.18 -6.24
N CYS A 207 -3.89 -15.11 -7.07
CA CYS A 207 -4.20 -16.53 -6.96
C CYS A 207 -3.56 -17.24 -5.74
N THR A 208 -2.40 -16.79 -5.26
CA THR A 208 -1.63 -17.50 -4.22
C THR A 208 -1.75 -16.86 -2.85
N GLU A 209 -1.85 -15.52 -2.80
CA GLU A 209 -1.78 -14.77 -1.55
C GLU A 209 -3.06 -13.98 -1.25
N TYR A 210 -3.58 -13.23 -2.24
CA TYR A 210 -4.60 -12.23 -1.97
C TYR A 210 -6.00 -12.82 -1.79
N PHE A 211 -6.35 -13.86 -2.54
CA PHE A 211 -7.65 -14.51 -2.50
C PHE A 211 -7.54 -15.95 -2.00
N TYR A 212 -8.55 -16.37 -1.26
CA TYR A 212 -8.75 -17.76 -0.84
C TYR A 212 -9.31 -18.59 -1.99
N ASP A 213 -10.38 -18.09 -2.61
CA ASP A 213 -10.99 -18.72 -3.79
C ASP A 213 -10.62 -17.94 -5.07
N LYS A 214 -9.87 -18.61 -5.96
CA LYS A 214 -9.46 -18.03 -7.25
C LYS A 214 -10.63 -17.67 -8.15
N ASN A 215 -11.81 -18.28 -7.96
CA ASN A 215 -13.00 -17.98 -8.75
C ASN A 215 -13.61 -16.61 -8.40
N ASN A 216 -13.29 -16.07 -7.25
CA ASN A 216 -13.72 -14.73 -6.82
C ASN A 216 -12.85 -13.60 -7.39
N ILE A 217 -11.73 -13.93 -8.05
CA ILE A 217 -10.83 -12.94 -8.61
C ILE A 217 -11.47 -12.28 -9.83
N SER A 218 -11.73 -10.98 -9.74
CA SER A 218 -12.19 -10.19 -10.87
C SER A 218 -11.01 -9.85 -11.81
N GLU A 219 -11.23 -9.97 -13.12
CA GLU A 219 -10.24 -9.49 -14.11
C GLU A 219 -9.97 -7.98 -13.94
N ARG A 220 -10.96 -7.22 -13.50
CA ARG A 220 -10.83 -5.79 -13.20
C ARG A 220 -9.82 -5.56 -12.08
N ASP A 221 -9.87 -6.33 -11.00
CA ASP A 221 -8.96 -6.16 -9.85
C ASP A 221 -7.51 -6.33 -10.27
N THR A 222 -7.19 -7.41 -11.00
CA THR A 222 -5.84 -7.66 -11.48
C THR A 222 -5.35 -6.59 -12.47
N LYS A 223 -6.22 -6.09 -13.34
CA LYS A 223 -5.92 -5.00 -14.28
C LYS A 223 -5.63 -3.68 -13.56
N VAL A 224 -6.44 -3.34 -12.55
CA VAL A 224 -6.24 -2.10 -11.76
C VAL A 224 -4.92 -2.13 -10.99
N TYR A 225 -4.57 -3.27 -10.39
CA TYR A 225 -3.28 -3.44 -9.72
C TYR A 225 -2.11 -3.36 -10.71
N TYR A 226 -2.27 -3.90 -11.92
CA TYR A 226 -1.27 -3.78 -12.99
C TYR A 226 -1.12 -2.32 -13.46
N GLU A 227 -2.21 -1.60 -13.63
CA GLU A 227 -2.19 -0.17 -13.95
C GLU A 227 -1.52 0.64 -12.84
N ALA A 228 -1.89 0.40 -11.56
CA ALA A 228 -1.30 1.08 -10.41
C ALA A 228 0.23 0.91 -10.34
N ALA A 229 0.74 -0.28 -10.67
CA ALA A 229 2.17 -0.54 -10.75
C ALA A 229 2.88 0.35 -11.78
N HIS A 230 2.21 0.75 -12.87
CA HIS A 230 2.86 1.37 -14.01
C HIS A 230 2.49 2.84 -14.24
N ILE A 231 1.46 3.38 -13.59
CA ILE A 231 0.94 4.74 -13.83
C ILE A 231 2.00 5.86 -13.63
N GLY A 232 3.03 5.62 -12.83
CA GLY A 232 4.16 6.54 -12.64
C GLY A 232 5.32 6.32 -13.63
N ASN A 233 5.18 5.43 -14.61
CA ASN A 233 6.24 5.05 -15.55
C ASN A 233 7.54 4.67 -14.81
N ALA A 234 8.68 5.30 -15.17
CA ALA A 234 9.98 5.05 -14.57
C ALA A 234 10.05 5.39 -13.07
N GLU A 235 9.18 6.23 -12.56
CA GLU A 235 9.14 6.66 -11.16
C GLU A 235 8.48 5.62 -10.25
N SER A 236 7.61 4.76 -10.77
CA SER A 236 6.93 3.70 -10.00
C SER A 236 7.91 2.75 -9.29
N LYS A 237 9.12 2.56 -9.81
CA LYS A 237 10.16 1.72 -9.20
C LYS A 237 10.73 2.26 -7.87
N ASN A 238 10.56 3.57 -7.57
CA ASN A 238 11.22 4.21 -6.43
C ASN A 238 10.73 3.65 -5.08
N LEU A 239 9.41 3.49 -4.93
CA LEU A 239 8.83 2.82 -3.76
C LEU A 239 9.25 1.35 -3.70
N PHE A 240 9.14 0.62 -4.82
CA PHE A 240 9.53 -0.79 -4.90
C PHE A 240 11.00 -1.01 -4.50
N ALA A 241 11.90 -0.12 -4.91
CA ALA A 241 13.31 -0.14 -4.50
C ALA A 241 13.46 0.01 -2.99
N SER A 242 12.66 0.89 -2.35
CA SER A 242 12.71 1.12 -0.90
C SER A 242 12.13 -0.05 -0.11
N ILE A 243 11.04 -0.66 -0.58
CA ILE A 243 10.47 -1.90 -0.01
C ILE A 243 11.49 -3.03 -0.09
N SER A 244 12.08 -3.27 -1.27
CA SER A 244 13.11 -4.29 -1.49
C SER A 244 14.36 -4.05 -0.65
N GLY A 245 14.66 -2.78 -0.36
CA GLY A 245 15.74 -2.34 0.51
C GLY A 245 15.49 -2.50 2.01
N ARG A 246 14.25 -2.80 2.41
CA ARG A 246 13.80 -2.86 3.81
C ARG A 246 13.92 -1.52 4.54
N TYR A 247 13.68 -0.39 3.84
CA TYR A 247 13.72 0.95 4.44
C TYR A 247 12.42 1.34 5.15
N LEU A 248 11.34 0.56 4.98
CA LEU A 248 10.01 0.82 5.52
C LEU A 248 9.70 0.04 6.80
N THR A 249 10.62 -0.81 7.21
CA THR A 249 10.50 -1.61 8.43
C THR A 249 10.58 -0.75 9.69
N SER A 250 9.89 -1.19 10.73
CA SER A 250 9.85 -0.53 12.04
C SER A 250 9.62 -1.55 13.15
N ASN A 251 9.96 -1.18 14.38
CA ASN A 251 9.72 -2.04 15.53
C ASN A 251 8.28 -1.85 16.04
N ILE A 252 7.35 -2.60 15.48
CA ILE A 252 5.91 -2.57 15.83
C ILE A 252 5.68 -2.84 17.32
N LYS A 253 6.47 -3.72 17.94
CA LYS A 253 6.33 -4.05 19.36
C LYS A 253 6.44 -2.81 20.24
N LEU A 254 7.42 -1.93 19.98
CA LEU A 254 7.58 -0.68 20.73
C LEU A 254 6.40 0.28 20.58
N TYR A 255 5.74 0.25 19.42
CA TYR A 255 4.54 1.06 19.22
C TYR A 255 3.36 0.52 20.03
N LEU A 256 3.13 -0.80 20.01
CA LEU A 256 2.02 -1.44 20.71
C LEU A 256 2.12 -1.30 22.22
N GLU A 257 3.31 -1.44 22.81
CA GLU A 257 3.54 -1.37 24.26
C GLU A 257 3.14 -0.02 24.88
N ASN A 258 3.06 1.05 24.08
CA ASN A 258 2.74 2.41 24.55
C ASN A 258 1.44 2.95 23.96
N LEU A 259 0.58 2.10 23.40
CA LEU A 259 -0.64 2.52 22.74
C LEU A 259 -1.86 2.39 23.65
N ASN A 260 -2.68 3.44 23.66
CA ASN A 260 -3.93 3.48 24.43
C ASN A 260 -5.19 3.46 23.54
N ASN A 261 -5.03 3.42 22.22
CA ASN A 261 -6.15 3.36 21.28
C ASN A 261 -6.82 1.98 21.31
N SER A 262 -8.14 1.94 21.14
CA SER A 262 -8.84 0.68 20.88
C SER A 262 -8.42 0.13 19.51
N ILE A 263 -8.03 -1.14 19.48
CA ILE A 263 -7.59 -1.83 18.27
C ILE A 263 -8.46 -3.05 18.02
N PHE A 264 -8.95 -3.19 16.81
CA PHE A 264 -9.63 -4.34 16.31
C PHE A 264 -8.88 -4.93 15.11
N ILE A 265 -8.60 -6.22 15.15
CA ILE A 265 -7.94 -6.92 14.05
C ILE A 265 -8.93 -7.85 13.36
N ILE A 266 -9.09 -7.66 12.06
CA ILE A 266 -9.86 -8.54 11.19
C ILE A 266 -8.89 -9.33 10.33
N THR A 267 -8.97 -10.66 10.36
CA THR A 267 -8.08 -11.51 9.57
C THR A 267 -8.85 -12.30 8.50
N GLY A 268 -8.14 -12.65 7.43
CA GLY A 268 -8.56 -13.77 6.62
C GLY A 268 -8.39 -15.10 7.37
N SER A 269 -8.97 -16.18 6.83
CA SER A 269 -9.05 -17.48 7.50
C SER A 269 -7.78 -18.33 7.44
N LYS A 270 -6.72 -17.89 6.73
CA LYS A 270 -5.45 -18.64 6.69
C LYS A 270 -4.72 -18.55 8.03
N GLU A 271 -4.22 -19.68 8.54
CA GLU A 271 -3.53 -19.84 9.83
C GLU A 271 -2.47 -18.77 10.09
N LYS A 272 -1.64 -18.45 9.09
CA LYS A 272 -0.58 -17.43 9.21
C LYS A 272 -1.09 -16.04 9.64
N TYR A 273 -2.32 -15.67 9.27
CA TYR A 273 -2.91 -14.37 9.67
C TYR A 273 -3.42 -14.41 11.10
N LEU A 274 -4.04 -15.53 11.49
CA LEU A 274 -4.49 -15.76 12.87
C LEU A 274 -3.31 -15.80 13.84
N GLU A 275 -2.22 -16.46 13.48
CA GLU A 275 -0.97 -16.46 14.26
C GLU A 275 -0.39 -15.06 14.40
N THR A 276 -0.39 -14.28 13.30
CA THR A 276 0.08 -12.90 13.35
C THR A 276 -0.77 -12.05 14.29
N ALA A 277 -2.09 -12.11 14.17
CA ALA A 277 -3.00 -11.40 15.05
C ALA A 277 -2.84 -11.81 16.53
N SER A 278 -2.64 -13.09 16.81
CA SER A 278 -2.38 -13.58 18.16
C SER A 278 -1.12 -12.98 18.79
N LYS A 279 -0.03 -12.81 18.01
CA LYS A 279 1.20 -12.13 18.48
C LYS A 279 0.94 -10.66 18.84
N TYR A 280 0.05 -9.95 18.14
CA TYR A 280 -0.36 -8.59 18.52
C TYR A 280 -1.08 -8.60 19.88
N LYS A 281 -2.00 -9.54 20.07
CA LYS A 281 -2.75 -9.67 21.32
C LYS A 281 -1.86 -10.09 22.49
N GLU A 282 -0.82 -10.88 22.28
CA GLU A 282 0.18 -11.21 23.31
C GLU A 282 0.90 -9.95 23.84
N ILE A 283 1.15 -8.95 22.99
CA ILE A 283 1.80 -7.69 23.39
C ILE A 283 0.79 -6.73 23.99
N LEU A 284 -0.39 -6.60 23.40
CA LEU A 284 -1.48 -5.73 23.88
C LEU A 284 -2.77 -6.54 24.05
N PRO A 285 -3.05 -7.08 25.26
CA PRO A 285 -4.18 -7.98 25.51
C PRO A 285 -5.56 -7.40 25.25
N SER A 286 -5.70 -6.07 25.22
CA SER A 286 -6.94 -5.36 24.90
C SER A 286 -7.34 -5.44 23.42
N ILE A 287 -6.49 -5.96 22.55
CA ILE A 287 -6.80 -6.12 21.12
C ILE A 287 -7.90 -7.17 20.95
N GLU A 288 -8.95 -6.78 20.25
CA GLU A 288 -10.00 -7.69 19.81
C GLU A 288 -9.66 -8.26 18.44
N ILE A 289 -9.96 -9.54 18.21
CA ILE A 289 -9.61 -10.25 16.98
C ILE A 289 -10.83 -10.99 16.47
N THR A 290 -11.12 -10.86 15.19
CA THR A 290 -12.08 -11.69 14.47
C THR A 290 -11.48 -12.18 13.13
N SER A 291 -12.11 -13.17 12.52
CA SER A 291 -11.75 -13.66 11.20
C SER A 291 -12.96 -13.74 10.29
N VAL A 292 -12.74 -13.51 8.99
CA VAL A 292 -13.76 -13.71 7.96
C VAL A 292 -13.45 -15.00 7.22
N ASP A 293 -14.38 -15.95 7.29
CA ASP A 293 -14.20 -17.27 6.71
C ASP A 293 -14.02 -17.24 5.20
N LYS A 294 -13.24 -18.19 4.67
CA LYS A 294 -13.00 -18.36 3.23
C LYS A 294 -12.45 -17.09 2.55
N THR A 295 -11.70 -16.29 3.28
CA THR A 295 -10.97 -15.14 2.75
C THR A 295 -9.48 -15.26 3.01
N SER A 296 -8.67 -14.49 2.27
CA SER A 296 -7.22 -14.49 2.39
C SER A 296 -6.69 -13.10 2.77
N TYR A 297 -5.64 -12.61 2.07
CA TYR A 297 -4.91 -11.39 2.46
C TYR A 297 -5.71 -10.11 2.27
N LEU A 298 -6.53 -10.03 1.21
CA LEU A 298 -7.37 -8.86 0.91
C LEU A 298 -8.87 -9.21 1.06
N PRO A 299 -9.33 -9.54 2.28
CA PRO A 299 -10.71 -9.94 2.50
C PRO A 299 -11.71 -8.83 2.13
N GLN A 300 -11.34 -7.56 2.18
CA GLN A 300 -12.15 -6.43 1.77
C GLN A 300 -12.42 -6.37 0.25
N LEU A 301 -11.61 -7.05 -0.57
CA LEU A 301 -11.89 -7.27 -1.99
C LEU A 301 -12.62 -8.59 -2.24
N GLU A 302 -12.33 -9.62 -1.43
CA GLU A 302 -12.86 -10.97 -1.62
C GLU A 302 -14.27 -11.16 -1.04
N ASP A 303 -14.52 -10.66 0.17
CA ASP A 303 -15.82 -10.61 0.84
C ASP A 303 -16.05 -9.24 1.53
N PRO A 304 -16.35 -8.20 0.75
CA PRO A 304 -16.61 -6.87 1.28
C PRO A 304 -17.75 -6.85 2.31
N SER A 305 -18.76 -7.70 2.12
CA SER A 305 -19.94 -7.74 2.98
C SER A 305 -19.59 -8.26 4.38
N GLY A 306 -18.83 -9.35 4.45
CA GLY A 306 -18.36 -9.89 5.73
C GLY A 306 -17.44 -8.93 6.48
N ILE A 307 -16.58 -8.20 5.75
CA ILE A 307 -15.72 -7.18 6.37
C ILE A 307 -16.55 -5.99 6.87
N LEU A 308 -17.53 -5.51 6.11
CA LEU A 308 -18.40 -4.41 6.52
C LEU A 308 -19.21 -4.75 7.76
N GLU A 309 -19.72 -5.99 7.87
CA GLU A 309 -20.41 -6.46 9.06
C GLU A 309 -19.53 -6.37 10.32
N GLN A 310 -18.30 -6.89 10.26
CA GLN A 310 -17.36 -6.83 11.38
C GLN A 310 -16.96 -5.39 11.74
N ILE A 311 -16.75 -4.54 10.74
CA ILE A 311 -16.45 -3.11 10.96
C ILE A 311 -17.62 -2.41 11.66
N ASN A 312 -18.86 -2.64 11.22
CA ASN A 312 -20.04 -2.00 11.79
C ASN A 312 -20.26 -2.46 13.23
N ILE A 313 -20.16 -3.77 13.52
CA ILE A 313 -20.23 -4.28 14.89
C ILE A 313 -19.26 -3.52 15.80
N TYR A 314 -17.97 -3.48 15.45
CA TYR A 314 -16.96 -2.81 16.27
C TYR A 314 -17.16 -1.30 16.38
N LEU A 315 -17.63 -0.65 15.32
CA LEU A 315 -17.84 0.80 15.33
C LEU A 315 -19.14 1.23 16.02
N ASP A 316 -20.16 0.36 16.08
CA ASP A 316 -21.47 0.64 16.69
C ASP A 316 -21.50 0.25 18.18
N ASP A 317 -20.87 -0.86 18.57
CA ASP A 317 -20.82 -1.32 19.97
C ASP A 317 -20.22 -0.29 20.94
N LEU A 318 -19.38 0.64 20.46
CA LEU A 318 -18.75 1.68 21.29
C LEU A 318 -19.44 3.06 21.19
N THR A 319 -20.60 3.14 20.55
CA THR A 319 -21.38 4.40 20.47
C THR A 319 -22.44 4.53 21.58
N GLU A 320 -22.64 3.50 22.42
CA GLU A 320 -23.59 3.49 23.53
C GLU A 320 -22.98 3.90 24.91
N GLU A 321 -21.69 4.26 24.96
CA GLU A 321 -21.04 4.84 26.13
C GLU A 321 -20.77 6.34 25.91
#